data_2edea90f6082343693232ec4fa600943
#
_entry.id   2edea90f6082343693232ec4fa600943
#
_cell.length_a   1.000
_cell.length_b   1.000
_cell.length_c   1.000
_cell.angle_alpha   90.00
_cell.angle_beta   90.00
_cell.angle_gamma   90.00
#
_symmetry.space_group_name_H-M   'P 1'
#
loop_
_entity.id
_entity.type
_entity.pdbx_description
1 polymer ?
#
loop_
_entity_poly.entity_id
_entity_poly.type
_entity_poly.pdbx_seq_one_letter_code
_entity_poly.pdbx_strand_id
1 'polypeptide(L)'
;MAKVIWNKTPFWRLMAALLPGVGLAIAAQVLLFFGLIQFKLMGMVGEENVTEVFGIAAGVSCLVIALISPLTGLLADHTYVSMGRRRFWIVAGSFGGFAVMQLLAYAQNQLVLVTAWCLAQIFYGLVALSYYAMIPEQVEAERFGRASGIMSVAGPLFVMLGTVLMGVFADTPVEDKIVTVAVVQLIFGGLSALIVKDTAVTAADFSGEKKGTGFSWKNFYPSFRKYPAYTWALLTKLFIYLTNAGLTMLTLFYVTRFHLSETEVFAIGSYTGASIMLTVVAGLLGGFLSDKLKRQKPFVMGAALVTGVCLVVFAFSGNVWTVVAGYFVFNFGFGLYSAVDNALVNRILPSRENAGKDIAIMNITTNVSSSLVTFVAPMLIGLGNALMGDDGYTLFFLVLSLCAIFSFLAVIPIPEVGEQEREEVHKAAEVVL
;
A
#
# COMPACT_ATOMS: atom_id res chain seq x y z
N MET A 1 36.73 -10.44 -4.70
CA MET A 1 35.63 -9.85 -3.93
C MET A 1 35.38 -10.70 -2.70
N ALA A 2 35.61 -10.18 -1.51
CA ALA A 2 35.24 -10.88 -0.29
C ALA A 2 33.70 -10.97 -0.27
N LYS A 3 33.17 -12.19 -0.31
CA LYS A 3 31.73 -12.43 -0.26
C LYS A 3 31.28 -12.13 1.17
N VAL A 4 30.44 -11.12 1.37
CA VAL A 4 29.88 -10.81 2.70
C VAL A 4 29.24 -12.08 3.27
N ILE A 5 29.74 -12.53 4.42
CA ILE A 5 29.19 -13.70 5.12
C ILE A 5 28.05 -13.20 6.00
N TRP A 6 26.82 -13.39 5.56
CA TRP A 6 25.63 -12.99 6.31
C TRP A 6 25.44 -13.88 7.55
N ASN A 7 25.28 -13.26 8.71
CA ASN A 7 24.83 -13.95 9.92
C ASN A 7 23.38 -14.36 9.73
N LYS A 8 23.14 -15.67 9.53
CA LYS A 8 21.81 -16.18 9.27
C LYS A 8 21.06 -16.47 10.56
N THR A 9 19.84 -15.99 10.65
CA THR A 9 18.85 -16.42 11.64
C THR A 9 18.14 -17.68 11.11
N PRO A 10 17.90 -18.73 11.91
CA PRO A 10 17.11 -19.88 11.48
C PRO A 10 15.76 -19.45 10.88
N PHE A 11 15.35 -20.07 9.76
CA PHE A 11 14.21 -19.63 8.93
C PHE A 11 12.95 -19.34 9.75
N TRP A 12 12.48 -20.30 10.56
CA TRP A 12 11.25 -20.11 11.33
C TRP A 12 11.37 -19.05 12.43
N ARG A 13 12.56 -18.91 13.03
CA ARG A 13 12.86 -17.86 14.01
C ARG A 13 12.88 -16.48 13.32
N LEU A 14 13.41 -16.41 12.10
CA LEU A 14 13.37 -15.21 11.29
C LEU A 14 11.91 -14.83 10.94
N MET A 15 11.12 -15.78 10.42
CA MET A 15 9.71 -15.52 10.07
C MET A 15 8.88 -15.11 11.29
N ALA A 16 9.11 -15.72 12.45
CA ALA A 16 8.42 -15.37 13.70
C ALA A 16 8.75 -13.94 14.17
N ALA A 17 9.92 -13.41 13.84
CA ALA A 17 10.28 -12.02 14.12
C ALA A 17 9.77 -11.05 13.03
N LEU A 18 9.89 -11.44 11.77
CA LEU A 18 9.53 -10.59 10.63
C LEU A 18 8.01 -10.41 10.48
N LEU A 19 7.22 -11.46 10.66
CA LEU A 19 5.76 -11.41 10.47
C LEU A 19 5.10 -10.32 11.34
N PRO A 20 5.24 -10.33 12.69
CA PRO A 20 4.68 -9.27 13.51
C PRO A 20 5.41 -7.93 13.33
N GLY A 21 6.72 -7.95 13.11
CA GLY A 21 7.51 -6.73 12.95
C GLY A 21 7.09 -5.90 11.74
N VAL A 22 7.02 -6.52 10.56
CA VAL A 22 6.52 -5.88 9.32
C VAL A 22 5.04 -5.56 9.45
N GLY A 23 4.25 -6.53 9.94
CA GLY A 23 2.80 -6.37 10.02
C GLY A 23 2.40 -5.17 10.87
N LEU A 24 3.02 -5.00 12.04
CA LEU A 24 2.76 -3.86 12.93
C LEU A 24 3.31 -2.54 12.39
N ALA A 25 4.45 -2.55 11.68
CA ALA A 25 4.95 -1.33 11.04
C ALA A 25 4.01 -0.84 9.92
N ILE A 26 3.46 -1.76 9.11
CA ILE A 26 2.45 -1.45 8.11
C ILE A 26 1.14 -1.03 8.77
N ALA A 27 0.69 -1.76 9.80
CA ALA A 27 -0.53 -1.42 10.53
C ALA A 27 -0.45 -0.02 11.14
N ALA A 28 0.68 0.36 11.75
CA ALA A 28 0.87 1.69 12.32
C ALA A 28 0.73 2.81 11.27
N GLN A 29 1.12 2.57 10.02
CA GLN A 29 0.93 3.52 8.93
C GLN A 29 -0.53 3.57 8.43
N VAL A 30 -1.13 2.39 8.22
CA VAL A 30 -2.44 2.25 7.57
C VAL A 30 -3.59 2.61 8.52
N LEU A 31 -3.49 2.26 9.80
CA LEU A 31 -4.52 2.56 10.81
C LEU A 31 -4.73 4.07 11.02
N LEU A 32 -3.73 4.90 10.74
CA LEU A 32 -3.89 6.35 10.73
C LEU A 32 -4.95 6.82 9.72
N PHE A 33 -5.10 6.11 8.60
CA PHE A 33 -6.13 6.37 7.59
C PHE A 33 -7.51 5.77 7.94
N PHE A 34 -7.59 4.88 8.93
CA PHE A 34 -8.83 4.23 9.37
C PHE A 34 -9.46 4.92 10.59
N GLY A 35 -9.69 6.22 10.49
CA GLY A 35 -10.40 7.01 11.49
C GLY A 35 -9.50 7.81 12.44
N LEU A 36 -8.29 7.35 12.79
CA LEU A 36 -7.47 8.00 13.80
C LEU A 36 -7.15 9.47 13.47
N ILE A 37 -6.67 9.75 12.26
CA ILE A 37 -6.38 11.13 11.83
C ILE A 37 -7.66 11.94 11.60
N GLN A 38 -8.69 11.31 10.99
CA GLN A 38 -9.95 11.97 10.70
C GLN A 38 -10.60 12.50 11.98
N PHE A 39 -10.76 11.66 13.01
CA PHE A 39 -11.36 12.08 14.27
C PHE A 39 -10.48 13.06 15.05
N LYS A 40 -9.16 12.88 15.01
CA LYS A 40 -8.23 13.86 15.62
C LYS A 40 -8.35 15.23 14.95
N LEU A 41 -8.42 15.28 13.62
CA LEU A 41 -8.64 16.54 12.88
C LEU A 41 -10.04 17.09 13.12
N MET A 42 -11.07 16.24 13.16
CA MET A 42 -12.45 16.68 13.43
C MET A 42 -12.56 17.40 14.78
N GLY A 43 -11.85 16.91 15.82
CA GLY A 43 -11.76 17.59 17.11
C GLY A 43 -11.06 18.96 17.06
N MET A 44 -10.22 19.22 16.05
CA MET A 44 -9.50 20.49 15.89
C MET A 44 -10.22 21.50 15.02
N VAL A 45 -10.88 21.06 13.93
CA VAL A 45 -11.41 21.96 12.89
C VAL A 45 -12.93 21.89 12.74
N GLY A 46 -13.57 20.98 13.45
CA GLY A 46 -15.00 20.69 13.33
C GLY A 46 -15.35 19.81 12.16
N GLU A 47 -16.58 19.28 12.17
CA GLU A 47 -17.08 18.35 11.16
C GLU A 47 -17.19 18.98 9.77
N GLU A 48 -17.53 20.26 9.68
CA GLU A 48 -17.70 20.99 8.41
C GLU A 48 -16.40 21.11 7.60
N ASN A 49 -15.24 21.27 8.28
CA ASN A 49 -13.98 21.54 7.63
C ASN A 49 -13.05 20.29 7.54
N VAL A 50 -13.39 19.20 8.25
CA VAL A 50 -12.51 18.04 8.38
C VAL A 50 -12.20 17.37 7.04
N THR A 51 -13.16 17.33 6.12
CA THR A 51 -12.98 16.70 4.80
C THR A 51 -11.91 17.41 3.98
N GLU A 52 -11.92 18.75 3.96
CA GLU A 52 -10.92 19.55 3.24
C GLU A 52 -9.54 19.42 3.89
N VAL A 53 -9.46 19.60 5.20
CA VAL A 53 -8.19 19.55 5.94
C VAL A 53 -7.58 18.14 5.88
N PHE A 54 -8.39 17.09 6.01
CA PHE A 54 -7.92 15.71 5.89
C PHE A 54 -7.44 15.39 4.47
N GLY A 55 -8.18 15.84 3.44
CA GLY A 55 -7.78 15.64 2.05
C GLY A 55 -6.40 16.22 1.74
N ILE A 56 -6.14 17.46 2.17
CA ILE A 56 -4.85 18.13 2.03
C ILE A 56 -3.78 17.39 2.86
N ALA A 57 -4.04 17.10 4.12
CA ALA A 57 -3.09 16.43 5.01
C ALA A 57 -2.69 15.04 4.51
N ALA A 58 -3.66 14.23 4.09
CA ALA A 58 -3.44 12.91 3.53
C ALA A 58 -2.70 12.98 2.19
N GLY A 59 -3.08 13.92 1.32
CA GLY A 59 -2.42 14.16 0.05
C GLY A 59 -0.94 14.54 0.22
N VAL A 60 -0.63 15.45 1.15
CA VAL A 60 0.74 15.82 1.50
C VAL A 60 1.50 14.61 2.06
N SER A 61 0.90 13.85 2.98
CA SER A 61 1.53 12.65 3.55
C SER A 61 1.88 11.62 2.47
N CYS A 62 0.96 11.30 1.57
CA CYS A 62 1.20 10.37 0.46
C CYS A 62 2.28 10.88 -0.51
N LEU A 63 2.29 12.18 -0.81
CA LEU A 63 3.30 12.79 -1.68
C LEU A 63 4.69 12.75 -1.05
N VAL A 64 4.79 13.08 0.24
CA VAL A 64 6.04 13.01 1.00
C VAL A 64 6.61 11.59 0.99
N ILE A 65 5.78 10.58 1.20
CA ILE A 65 6.20 9.17 1.14
C ILE A 65 6.72 8.84 -0.26
N ALA A 66 5.98 9.21 -1.31
CA ALA A 66 6.37 8.93 -2.69
C ALA A 66 7.74 9.50 -3.04
N LEU A 67 8.05 10.73 -2.58
CA LEU A 67 9.31 11.42 -2.84
C LEU A 67 10.46 10.92 -1.94
N ILE A 68 10.19 10.61 -0.68
CA ILE A 68 11.22 10.27 0.30
C ILE A 68 11.54 8.76 0.31
N SER A 69 10.61 7.91 -0.10
CA SER A 69 10.81 6.45 -0.09
C SER A 69 12.11 5.97 -0.79
N PRO A 70 12.51 6.48 -1.97
CA PRO A 70 13.78 6.11 -2.57
C PRO A 70 15.00 6.55 -1.72
N LEU A 71 14.90 7.72 -1.06
CA LEU A 71 15.97 8.27 -0.22
C LEU A 71 16.12 7.46 1.07
N THR A 72 15.01 7.01 1.68
CA THR A 72 15.05 6.14 2.86
C THR A 72 15.68 4.79 2.55
N GLY A 73 15.45 4.25 1.35
CA GLY A 73 16.12 3.04 0.87
C GLY A 73 17.64 3.23 0.79
N LEU A 74 18.08 4.31 0.15
CA LEU A 74 19.49 4.65 0.05
C LEU A 74 20.12 4.86 1.44
N LEU A 75 19.45 5.56 2.34
CA LEU A 75 19.89 5.79 3.71
C LEU A 75 20.07 4.46 4.45
N ALA A 76 19.09 3.56 4.35
CA ALA A 76 19.13 2.26 4.99
C ALA A 76 20.26 1.36 4.44
N ASP A 77 20.59 1.48 3.17
CA ASP A 77 21.63 0.69 2.53
C ASP A 77 23.06 1.22 2.82
N HIS A 78 23.22 2.53 3.02
CA HIS A 78 24.51 3.18 3.32
C HIS A 78 24.76 3.41 4.82
N THR A 79 24.03 2.73 5.67
CA THR A 79 24.22 2.81 7.12
C THR A 79 25.21 1.73 7.58
N TYR A 80 26.35 2.16 8.13
CA TYR A 80 27.44 1.27 8.56
C TYR A 80 27.59 1.34 10.07
N VAL A 81 26.97 0.37 10.77
CA VAL A 81 26.94 0.30 12.25
C VAL A 81 27.26 -1.10 12.75
N SER A 82 27.85 -1.21 13.94
CA SER A 82 28.32 -2.48 14.53
C SER A 82 27.18 -3.48 14.81
N MET A 83 25.98 -3.00 15.09
CA MET A 83 24.82 -3.88 15.34
C MET A 83 24.15 -4.41 14.06
N GLY A 84 24.65 -4.01 12.89
CA GLY A 84 24.03 -4.32 11.59
C GLY A 84 23.03 -3.24 11.13
N ARG A 85 23.01 -2.98 9.81
CA ARG A 85 22.23 -1.88 9.21
C ARG A 85 20.73 -2.08 9.35
N ARG A 86 20.23 -3.29 9.14
CA ARG A 86 18.79 -3.58 9.20
C ARG A 86 18.27 -3.52 10.63
N ARG A 87 19.00 -4.14 11.54
CA ARG A 87 18.69 -4.14 12.97
C ARG A 87 18.69 -2.73 13.56
N PHE A 88 19.65 -1.89 13.14
CA PHE A 88 19.71 -0.49 13.55
C PHE A 88 18.43 0.26 13.15
N TRP A 89 17.98 0.15 11.88
CA TRP A 89 16.79 0.86 11.42
C TRP A 89 15.49 0.31 12.00
N ILE A 90 15.43 -0.99 12.34
CA ILE A 90 14.30 -1.54 13.10
C ILE A 90 14.20 -0.85 14.45
N VAL A 91 15.30 -0.74 15.19
CA VAL A 91 15.32 -0.09 16.52
C VAL A 91 15.10 1.41 16.40
N ALA A 92 15.92 2.11 15.63
CA ALA A 92 15.86 3.56 15.46
C ALA A 92 14.52 4.03 14.87
N GLY A 93 14.01 3.30 13.87
CA GLY A 93 12.72 3.57 13.27
C GLY A 93 11.54 3.32 14.22
N SER A 94 11.59 2.27 15.05
CA SER A 94 10.56 2.00 16.06
C SER A 94 10.56 3.07 17.16
N PHE A 95 11.72 3.47 17.68
CA PHE A 95 11.79 4.55 18.67
C PHE A 95 11.41 5.91 18.08
N GLY A 96 11.90 6.24 16.88
CA GLY A 96 11.55 7.49 16.19
C GLY A 96 10.06 7.54 15.86
N GLY A 97 9.51 6.44 15.34
CA GLY A 97 8.09 6.30 15.07
C GLY A 97 7.23 6.46 16.34
N PHE A 98 7.64 5.80 17.44
CA PHE A 98 6.97 5.97 18.74
C PHE A 98 6.97 7.44 19.22
N ALA A 99 8.12 8.09 19.21
CA ALA A 99 8.24 9.49 19.67
C ALA A 99 7.37 10.43 18.82
N VAL A 100 7.36 10.23 17.50
CA VAL A 100 6.57 11.03 16.58
C VAL A 100 5.07 10.74 16.72
N MET A 101 4.67 9.49 17.00
CA MET A 101 3.27 9.14 17.27
C MET A 101 2.77 9.78 18.60
N GLN A 102 3.64 9.95 19.61
CA GLN A 102 3.28 10.74 20.79
C GLN A 102 3.03 12.20 20.41
N LEU A 103 3.91 12.78 19.58
CA LEU A 103 3.72 14.16 19.09
C LEU A 103 2.41 14.27 18.29
N LEU A 104 2.06 13.28 17.48
CA LEU A 104 0.82 13.23 16.72
C LEU A 104 -0.41 13.11 17.64
N ALA A 105 -0.37 12.20 18.62
CA ALA A 105 -1.47 11.97 19.57
C ALA A 105 -1.82 13.24 20.35
N TYR A 106 -0.82 13.97 20.79
CA TYR A 106 -1.00 15.20 21.60
C TYR A 106 -0.84 16.50 20.81
N ALA A 107 -0.86 16.45 19.47
CA ALA A 107 -0.81 17.64 18.63
C ALA A 107 -1.98 18.59 18.96
N GLN A 108 -1.68 19.89 19.07
CA GLN A 108 -2.65 20.95 19.36
C GLN A 108 -3.01 21.78 18.11
N ASN A 109 -2.28 21.59 17.01
CA ASN A 109 -2.54 22.29 15.75
C ASN A 109 -2.29 21.39 14.55
N GLN A 110 -2.90 21.75 13.42
CA GLN A 110 -2.85 20.98 12.18
C GLN A 110 -1.44 20.79 11.63
N LEU A 111 -0.58 21.82 11.69
CA LEU A 111 0.78 21.75 11.15
C LEU A 111 1.63 20.71 11.88
N VAL A 112 1.55 20.70 13.23
CA VAL A 112 2.25 19.70 14.04
C VAL A 112 1.70 18.29 13.74
N LEU A 113 0.38 18.13 13.62
CA LEU A 113 -0.25 16.86 13.32
C LEU A 113 0.21 16.32 11.95
N VAL A 114 0.14 17.14 10.89
CA VAL A 114 0.52 16.72 9.53
C VAL A 114 2.02 16.42 9.46
N THR A 115 2.86 17.25 10.11
CA THR A 115 4.31 17.01 10.14
C THR A 115 4.63 15.72 10.89
N ALA A 116 4.01 15.48 12.03
CA ALA A 116 4.16 14.25 12.79
C ALA A 116 3.67 13.04 11.99
N TRP A 117 2.54 13.17 11.28
CA TRP A 117 2.05 12.10 10.41
C TRP A 117 3.05 11.75 9.30
N CYS A 118 3.56 12.74 8.58
CA CYS A 118 4.60 12.52 7.55
C CYS A 118 5.84 11.82 8.13
N LEU A 119 6.32 12.25 9.30
CA LEU A 119 7.48 11.64 9.96
C LEU A 119 7.19 10.21 10.43
N ALA A 120 5.99 9.93 10.96
CA ALA A 120 5.59 8.57 11.35
C ALA A 120 5.63 7.61 10.15
N GLN A 121 5.13 8.06 9.00
CA GLN A 121 5.19 7.29 7.76
C GLN A 121 6.63 6.98 7.33
N ILE A 122 7.55 7.94 7.47
CA ILE A 122 8.97 7.75 7.15
C ILE A 122 9.61 6.74 8.08
N PHE A 123 9.44 6.89 9.41
CA PHE A 123 10.05 5.97 10.38
C PHE A 123 9.54 4.54 10.25
N TYR A 124 8.22 4.35 10.18
CA TYR A 124 7.64 3.02 10.02
C TYR A 124 7.89 2.43 8.63
N GLY A 125 8.00 3.28 7.60
CA GLY A 125 8.46 2.87 6.28
C GLY A 125 9.89 2.31 6.30
N LEU A 126 10.82 2.95 7.02
CA LEU A 126 12.19 2.45 7.24
C LEU A 126 12.21 1.12 7.98
N VAL A 127 11.35 0.95 8.99
CA VAL A 127 11.19 -0.32 9.72
C VAL A 127 10.73 -1.42 8.77
N ALA A 128 9.65 -1.20 8.04
CA ALA A 128 9.11 -2.17 7.09
C ALA A 128 10.12 -2.53 6.00
N LEU A 129 10.79 -1.53 5.42
CA LEU A 129 11.83 -1.72 4.41
C LEU A 129 12.98 -2.59 4.94
N SER A 130 13.41 -2.36 6.19
CA SER A 130 14.49 -3.11 6.81
C SER A 130 14.13 -4.59 6.98
N TYR A 131 12.91 -4.89 7.34
CA TYR A 131 12.43 -6.27 7.41
C TYR A 131 12.36 -6.95 6.03
N TYR A 132 11.81 -6.27 5.01
CA TYR A 132 11.76 -6.82 3.66
C TYR A 132 13.16 -7.08 3.08
N ALA A 133 14.13 -6.21 3.36
CA ALA A 133 15.49 -6.36 2.89
C ALA A 133 16.24 -7.55 3.55
N MET A 134 15.81 -8.00 4.73
CA MET A 134 16.38 -9.19 5.36
C MET A 134 16.06 -10.50 4.62
N ILE A 135 14.99 -10.55 3.82
CA ILE A 135 14.63 -11.76 3.09
C ILE A 135 15.73 -12.16 2.09
N PRO A 136 16.12 -11.32 1.12
CA PRO A 136 17.19 -11.68 0.21
C PRO A 136 18.58 -11.80 0.87
N GLU A 137 18.79 -11.16 2.04
CA GLU A 137 20.05 -11.22 2.76
C GLU A 137 20.21 -12.50 3.59
N GLN A 138 19.12 -13.06 4.15
CA GLN A 138 19.20 -14.17 5.12
C GLN A 138 18.50 -15.46 4.67
N VAL A 139 17.53 -15.39 3.76
CA VAL A 139 16.79 -16.57 3.29
C VAL A 139 17.50 -17.20 2.09
N GLU A 140 17.46 -18.52 1.99
CA GLU A 140 17.96 -19.27 0.85
C GLU A 140 16.99 -19.16 -0.33
N ALA A 141 17.50 -19.15 -1.57
CA ALA A 141 16.69 -18.94 -2.79
C ALA A 141 15.53 -19.94 -2.92
N GLU A 142 15.75 -21.21 -2.51
CA GLU A 142 14.74 -22.27 -2.53
C GLU A 142 13.55 -21.99 -1.60
N ARG A 143 13.71 -21.11 -0.60
CA ARG A 143 12.71 -20.75 0.38
C ARG A 143 12.10 -19.37 0.18
N PHE A 144 12.53 -18.62 -0.86
CA PHE A 144 11.99 -17.27 -1.14
C PHE A 144 10.47 -17.27 -1.31
N GLY A 145 9.91 -18.26 -2.01
CA GLY A 145 8.47 -18.36 -2.18
C GLY A 145 7.70 -18.50 -0.87
N ARG A 146 8.23 -19.32 0.07
CA ARG A 146 7.62 -19.49 1.40
C ARG A 146 7.74 -18.20 2.23
N ALA A 147 8.91 -17.55 2.22
CA ALA A 147 9.11 -16.31 2.94
C ALA A 147 8.19 -15.20 2.40
N SER A 148 8.11 -15.02 1.09
CA SER A 148 7.23 -14.04 0.45
C SER A 148 5.75 -14.31 0.73
N GLY A 149 5.33 -15.59 0.71
CA GLY A 149 3.96 -15.98 1.07
C GLY A 149 3.59 -15.63 2.50
N ILE A 150 4.49 -15.87 3.47
CA ILE A 150 4.28 -15.49 4.87
C ILE A 150 4.22 -13.95 5.01
N MET A 151 5.13 -13.25 4.34
CA MET A 151 5.22 -11.79 4.44
C MET A 151 4.05 -11.08 3.76
N SER A 152 3.45 -11.65 2.72
CA SER A 152 2.28 -11.05 2.06
C SER A 152 1.04 -10.99 2.95
N VAL A 153 0.95 -11.86 3.94
CA VAL A 153 -0.15 -11.90 4.92
C VAL A 153 0.09 -10.91 6.08
N ALA A 154 1.34 -10.50 6.33
CA ALA A 154 1.71 -9.73 7.51
C ALA A 154 0.93 -8.40 7.60
N GLY A 155 0.98 -7.55 6.57
CA GLY A 155 0.25 -6.27 6.55
C GLY A 155 -1.25 -6.45 6.75
N PRO A 156 -1.96 -7.17 5.86
CA PRO A 156 -3.40 -7.41 5.98
C PRO A 156 -3.84 -7.96 7.34
N LEU A 157 -3.10 -8.94 7.88
CA LEU A 157 -3.42 -9.56 9.18
C LEU A 157 -3.36 -8.53 10.32
N PHE A 158 -2.27 -7.77 10.42
CA PHE A 158 -2.10 -6.83 11.53
C PHE A 158 -2.93 -5.56 11.36
N VAL A 159 -3.25 -5.14 10.13
CA VAL A 159 -4.24 -4.08 9.88
C VAL A 159 -5.63 -4.55 10.32
N MET A 160 -6.04 -5.77 9.95
CA MET A 160 -7.30 -6.35 10.40
C MET A 160 -7.35 -6.44 11.94
N LEU A 161 -6.31 -6.98 12.58
CA LEU A 161 -6.26 -7.05 14.04
C LEU A 161 -6.35 -5.66 14.69
N GLY A 162 -5.65 -4.68 14.13
CA GLY A 162 -5.70 -3.29 14.61
C GLY A 162 -7.09 -2.68 14.49
N THR A 163 -7.76 -2.81 13.34
CA THR A 163 -9.13 -2.30 13.16
C THR A 163 -10.16 -3.01 14.05
N VAL A 164 -10.03 -4.32 14.21
CA VAL A 164 -10.89 -5.09 15.14
C VAL A 164 -10.69 -4.62 16.58
N LEU A 165 -9.45 -4.44 17.02
CA LEU A 165 -9.16 -3.94 18.37
C LEU A 165 -9.67 -2.51 18.57
N MET A 166 -9.56 -1.64 17.57
CA MET A 166 -10.14 -0.29 17.62
C MET A 166 -11.66 -0.33 17.80
N GLY A 167 -12.35 -1.28 17.15
CA GLY A 167 -13.79 -1.48 17.33
C GLY A 167 -14.16 -2.06 18.70
N VAL A 168 -13.36 -2.99 19.24
CA VAL A 168 -13.56 -3.54 20.60
C VAL A 168 -13.37 -2.46 21.67
N PHE A 169 -12.39 -1.57 21.46
CA PHE A 169 -12.10 -0.44 22.34
C PHE A 169 -12.61 0.88 21.74
N ALA A 170 -13.82 0.86 21.16
CA ALA A 170 -14.38 2.01 20.45
C ALA A 170 -14.52 3.24 21.34
N ASP A 171 -14.89 3.07 22.61
CA ASP A 171 -15.08 4.13 23.60
C ASP A 171 -13.76 4.78 24.10
N THR A 172 -12.60 4.19 23.75
CA THR A 172 -11.31 4.74 24.14
C THR A 172 -11.01 6.02 23.33
N PRO A 173 -10.47 7.08 23.92
CA PRO A 173 -10.08 8.29 23.19
C PRO A 173 -9.12 8.01 22.04
N VAL A 174 -9.22 8.81 20.96
CA VAL A 174 -8.38 8.64 19.75
C VAL A 174 -6.89 8.74 20.08
N GLU A 175 -6.52 9.62 21.00
CA GLU A 175 -5.14 9.79 21.47
C GLU A 175 -4.58 8.48 22.03
N ASP A 176 -5.36 7.82 22.89
CA ASP A 176 -4.93 6.56 23.52
C ASP A 176 -4.85 5.41 22.52
N LYS A 177 -5.73 5.38 21.50
CA LYS A 177 -5.63 4.44 20.37
C LYS A 177 -4.32 4.64 19.59
N ILE A 178 -3.96 5.91 19.29
CA ILE A 178 -2.72 6.25 18.59
C ILE A 178 -1.51 5.83 19.43
N VAL A 179 -1.50 6.14 20.72
CA VAL A 179 -0.43 5.75 21.64
C VAL A 179 -0.31 4.23 21.73
N THR A 180 -1.44 3.51 21.82
CA THR A 180 -1.45 2.04 21.88
C THR A 180 -0.81 1.42 20.65
N VAL A 181 -1.17 1.88 19.45
CA VAL A 181 -0.56 1.41 18.20
C VAL A 181 0.95 1.63 18.22
N ALA A 182 1.41 2.80 18.66
CA ALA A 182 2.82 3.13 18.73
C ALA A 182 3.59 2.27 19.77
N VAL A 183 3.01 2.03 20.95
CA VAL A 183 3.59 1.19 22.01
C VAL A 183 3.71 -0.25 21.55
N VAL A 184 2.65 -0.81 20.96
CA VAL A 184 2.66 -2.20 20.45
C VAL A 184 3.73 -2.36 19.37
N GLN A 185 3.82 -1.41 18.43
CA GLN A 185 4.84 -1.45 17.38
C GLN A 185 6.25 -1.33 17.96
N LEU A 186 6.49 -0.45 18.95
CA LEU A 186 7.78 -0.32 19.62
C LEU A 186 8.20 -1.61 20.32
N ILE A 187 7.31 -2.25 21.07
CA ILE A 187 7.59 -3.50 21.79
C ILE A 187 7.97 -4.60 20.78
N PHE A 188 7.18 -4.82 19.75
CA PHE A 188 7.46 -5.86 18.78
C PHE A 188 8.68 -5.53 17.89
N GLY A 189 8.91 -4.25 17.57
CA GLY A 189 10.13 -3.79 16.91
C GLY A 189 11.38 -4.11 17.75
N GLY A 190 11.34 -3.80 19.05
CA GLY A 190 12.40 -4.14 19.99
C GLY A 190 12.63 -5.65 20.13
N LEU A 191 11.56 -6.42 20.33
CA LEU A 191 11.62 -7.89 20.44
C LEU A 191 12.19 -8.53 19.16
N SER A 192 11.73 -8.09 18.00
CA SER A 192 12.23 -8.62 16.73
C SER A 192 13.71 -8.31 16.53
N ALA A 193 14.17 -7.10 16.90
CA ALA A 193 15.58 -6.73 16.86
C ALA A 193 16.47 -7.56 17.78
N LEU A 194 15.93 -8.09 18.89
CA LEU A 194 16.65 -9.01 19.77
C LEU A 194 16.73 -10.44 19.18
N ILE A 195 15.70 -10.84 18.43
CA ILE A 195 15.60 -12.19 17.86
C ILE A 195 16.45 -12.33 16.59
N VAL A 196 16.44 -11.30 15.74
CA VAL A 196 17.09 -11.33 14.43
C VAL A 196 18.60 -11.10 14.58
N LYS A 197 19.39 -11.93 13.89
CA LYS A 197 20.82 -11.68 13.71
C LYS A 197 21.02 -10.79 12.50
N ASP A 198 21.92 -9.84 12.58
CA ASP A 198 22.32 -8.99 11.46
C ASP A 198 23.84 -8.96 11.34
N THR A 199 24.33 -8.61 10.18
CA THR A 199 25.77 -8.56 9.88
C THR A 199 26.21 -7.10 9.85
N ALA A 200 27.22 -6.78 10.62
CA ALA A 200 27.91 -5.49 10.47
C ALA A 200 28.63 -5.48 9.11
N VAL A 201 28.26 -4.52 8.28
CA VAL A 201 28.87 -4.30 6.97
C VAL A 201 29.62 -2.99 6.95
N THR A 202 30.67 -2.90 6.14
CA THR A 202 31.49 -1.70 5.98
C THR A 202 31.41 -1.20 4.54
N ALA A 203 31.75 0.07 4.30
CA ALA A 203 31.80 0.63 2.96
C ALA A 203 32.76 -0.17 2.03
N ALA A 204 33.79 -0.79 2.57
CA ALA A 204 34.75 -1.60 1.82
C ALA A 204 34.10 -2.88 1.24
N ASP A 205 33.08 -3.42 1.90
CA ASP A 205 32.40 -4.65 1.45
C ASP A 205 31.62 -4.43 0.13
N PHE A 206 31.25 -3.16 -0.16
CA PHE A 206 30.52 -2.76 -1.37
C PHE A 206 31.35 -1.97 -2.39
N SER A 207 32.63 -1.74 -2.13
CA SER A 207 33.53 -0.94 -3.00
C SER A 207 33.75 -1.50 -4.40
N GLY A 208 33.31 -2.72 -4.68
CA GLY A 208 33.40 -3.38 -5.99
C GLY A 208 32.10 -3.44 -6.80
N GLU A 209 30.99 -2.98 -6.28
CA GLU A 209 29.76 -2.89 -7.06
C GLU A 209 29.87 -1.73 -8.06
N LYS A 210 29.63 -2.01 -9.33
CA LYS A 210 29.54 -0.98 -10.37
C LYS A 210 28.50 0.04 -9.91
N LYS A 211 28.92 1.31 -9.72
CA LYS A 211 28.01 2.43 -9.57
C LYS A 211 27.00 2.33 -10.71
N GLY A 212 25.74 2.12 -10.38
CA GLY A 212 24.65 2.09 -11.36
C GLY A 212 24.78 3.32 -12.27
N THR A 213 24.54 3.13 -13.56
CA THR A 213 24.53 4.21 -14.55
C THR A 213 23.70 5.35 -14.00
N GLY A 214 24.31 6.55 -13.91
CA GLY A 214 23.72 7.71 -13.26
C GLY A 214 22.28 7.95 -13.73
N PHE A 215 21.42 8.35 -12.81
CA PHE A 215 20.03 8.66 -13.07
C PHE A 215 19.91 9.67 -14.21
N SER A 216 19.26 9.27 -15.31
CA SER A 216 19.01 10.15 -16.47
C SER A 216 17.50 10.28 -16.69
N TRP A 217 17.00 11.49 -16.58
CA TRP A 217 15.59 11.80 -16.83
C TRP A 217 15.12 11.39 -18.23
N LYS A 218 15.99 11.46 -19.25
CA LYS A 218 15.66 11.09 -20.63
C LYS A 218 15.35 9.59 -20.80
N ASN A 219 15.93 8.75 -19.95
CA ASN A 219 15.75 7.28 -19.96
C ASN A 219 14.92 6.79 -18.79
N PHE A 220 14.25 7.70 -18.06
CA PHE A 220 13.46 7.34 -16.89
C PHE A 220 12.24 6.52 -17.28
N TYR A 221 11.47 6.97 -18.26
CA TYR A 221 10.26 6.29 -18.71
C TYR A 221 10.49 5.51 -20.02
N PRO A 222 10.03 4.24 -20.12
CA PRO A 222 10.09 3.48 -21.37
C PRO A 222 9.27 4.14 -22.47
N SER A 223 9.78 4.17 -23.69
CA SER A 223 9.08 4.79 -24.82
C SER A 223 7.72 4.12 -25.06
N PHE A 224 6.62 4.88 -25.03
CA PHE A 224 5.26 4.40 -25.33
C PHE A 224 5.16 3.70 -26.69
N ARG A 225 5.83 4.26 -27.71
CA ARG A 225 5.82 3.69 -29.07
C ARG A 225 6.49 2.31 -29.13
N LYS A 226 7.52 2.08 -28.32
CA LYS A 226 8.28 0.84 -28.29
C LYS A 226 7.65 -0.20 -27.36
N TYR A 227 7.03 0.25 -26.25
CA TYR A 227 6.47 -0.62 -25.20
C TYR A 227 5.04 -0.19 -24.83
N PRO A 228 4.07 -0.25 -25.76
CA PRO A 228 2.71 0.21 -25.50
C PRO A 228 2.03 -0.60 -24.37
N ALA A 229 2.28 -1.90 -24.30
CA ALA A 229 1.70 -2.77 -23.26
C ALA A 229 2.09 -2.31 -21.84
N TYR A 230 3.32 -1.86 -21.63
CA TYR A 230 3.78 -1.33 -20.36
C TYR A 230 3.01 -0.06 -19.95
N THR A 231 2.78 0.85 -20.88
CA THR A 231 2.02 2.08 -20.60
C THR A 231 0.55 1.78 -20.32
N TRP A 232 -0.07 0.85 -21.07
CA TRP A 232 -1.45 0.45 -20.79
C TRP A 232 -1.60 -0.23 -19.43
N ALA A 233 -0.64 -1.06 -19.03
CA ALA A 233 -0.63 -1.66 -17.69
C ALA A 233 -0.43 -0.60 -16.59
N LEU A 234 0.42 0.41 -16.82
CA LEU A 234 0.58 1.52 -15.89
C LEU A 234 -0.73 2.30 -15.72
N LEU A 235 -1.44 2.58 -16.82
CA LEU A 235 -2.75 3.24 -16.77
C LEU A 235 -3.79 2.38 -16.06
N THR A 236 -3.85 1.07 -16.36
CA THR A 236 -4.72 0.12 -15.65
C THR A 236 -4.49 0.20 -14.14
N LYS A 237 -3.22 0.14 -13.73
CA LYS A 237 -2.80 0.24 -12.33
C LYS A 237 -3.18 1.59 -11.72
N LEU A 238 -2.90 2.69 -12.40
CA LEU A 238 -3.26 4.03 -11.95
C LEU A 238 -4.75 4.10 -11.63
N PHE A 239 -5.59 3.74 -12.58
CA PHE A 239 -7.04 3.87 -12.44
C PHE A 239 -7.63 2.98 -11.35
N ILE A 240 -7.20 1.73 -11.22
CA ILE A 240 -7.72 0.85 -10.15
C ILE A 240 -7.22 1.28 -8.76
N TYR A 241 -5.99 1.81 -8.66
CA TYR A 241 -5.49 2.34 -7.40
C TYR A 241 -6.14 3.67 -7.02
N LEU A 242 -6.65 4.46 -7.97
CA LEU A 242 -7.53 5.61 -7.68
C LEU A 242 -8.81 5.15 -6.98
N THR A 243 -9.43 4.04 -7.43
CA THR A 243 -10.63 3.50 -6.77
C THR A 243 -10.35 3.04 -5.34
N ASN A 244 -9.24 2.34 -5.14
CA ASN A 244 -8.83 1.87 -3.82
C ASN A 244 -8.47 3.04 -2.87
N ALA A 245 -7.80 4.07 -3.38
CA ALA A 245 -7.46 5.25 -2.60
C ALA A 245 -8.69 6.02 -2.10
N GLY A 246 -9.80 5.98 -2.85
CA GLY A 246 -11.06 6.59 -2.42
C GLY A 246 -11.65 6.02 -1.13
N LEU A 247 -11.29 4.78 -0.78
CA LEU A 247 -11.72 4.16 0.48
C LEU A 247 -11.17 4.87 1.73
N THR A 248 -10.12 5.67 1.60
CA THR A 248 -9.62 6.50 2.70
C THR A 248 -10.63 7.54 3.18
N MET A 249 -11.63 7.88 2.35
CA MET A 249 -12.72 8.81 2.70
C MET A 249 -13.91 8.13 3.39
N LEU A 250 -13.93 6.79 3.52
CA LEU A 250 -15.07 6.05 4.09
C LEU A 250 -15.40 6.46 5.52
N THR A 251 -14.42 6.76 6.35
CA THR A 251 -14.66 7.23 7.73
C THR A 251 -15.51 8.51 7.74
N LEU A 252 -15.11 9.51 6.93
CA LEU A 252 -15.85 10.77 6.81
C LEU A 252 -17.20 10.57 6.13
N PHE A 253 -17.28 9.68 5.14
CA PHE A 253 -18.54 9.28 4.51
C PHE A 253 -19.53 8.69 5.53
N TYR A 254 -19.07 7.85 6.45
CA TYR A 254 -19.92 7.29 7.50
C TYR A 254 -20.45 8.36 8.44
N VAL A 255 -19.60 9.31 8.85
CA VAL A 255 -20.01 10.44 9.70
C VAL A 255 -21.00 11.33 8.95
N THR A 256 -20.68 11.74 7.72
CA THR A 256 -21.48 12.73 6.99
C THR A 256 -22.81 12.17 6.49
N ARG A 257 -22.85 10.97 5.88
CA ARG A 257 -24.07 10.41 5.30
C ARG A 257 -24.97 9.70 6.30
N PHE A 258 -24.37 8.97 7.23
CA PHE A 258 -25.14 8.15 8.19
C PHE A 258 -25.18 8.75 9.59
N HIS A 259 -24.53 9.91 9.80
CA HIS A 259 -24.47 10.61 11.08
C HIS A 259 -23.97 9.74 12.24
N LEU A 260 -22.98 8.87 11.93
CA LEU A 260 -22.43 7.96 12.92
C LEU A 260 -21.43 8.68 13.82
N SER A 261 -21.51 8.38 15.11
CA SER A 261 -20.54 8.80 16.10
C SER A 261 -19.19 8.13 15.91
N GLU A 262 -18.14 8.67 16.53
CA GLU A 262 -16.80 8.07 16.52
C GLU A 262 -16.81 6.60 16.94
N THR A 263 -17.51 6.29 18.05
CA THR A 263 -17.64 4.93 18.58
C THR A 263 -18.30 3.98 17.58
N GLU A 264 -19.37 4.39 16.90
CA GLU A 264 -20.07 3.60 15.90
C GLU A 264 -19.18 3.36 14.66
N VAL A 265 -18.44 4.38 14.21
CA VAL A 265 -17.52 4.26 13.08
C VAL A 265 -16.40 3.27 13.39
N PHE A 266 -15.80 3.30 14.58
CA PHE A 266 -14.80 2.31 14.98
C PHE A 266 -15.39 0.90 15.13
N ALA A 267 -16.63 0.77 15.64
CA ALA A 267 -17.32 -0.52 15.71
C ALA A 267 -17.54 -1.10 14.30
N ILE A 268 -18.01 -0.30 13.33
CA ILE A 268 -18.15 -0.70 11.93
C ILE A 268 -16.78 -0.98 11.29
N GLY A 269 -15.77 -0.20 11.64
CA GLY A 269 -14.38 -0.38 11.23
C GLY A 269 -13.84 -1.79 11.54
N SER A 270 -14.31 -2.42 12.61
CA SER A 270 -13.94 -3.80 12.94
C SER A 270 -14.45 -4.81 11.91
N TYR A 271 -15.67 -4.64 11.42
CA TYR A 271 -16.23 -5.50 10.37
C TYR A 271 -15.53 -5.26 9.02
N THR A 272 -15.39 -3.98 8.63
CA THR A 272 -14.70 -3.64 7.37
C THR A 272 -13.22 -4.04 7.42
N GLY A 273 -12.57 -3.91 8.56
CA GLY A 273 -11.21 -4.40 8.79
C GLY A 273 -11.06 -5.91 8.58
N ALA A 274 -12.04 -6.70 9.06
CA ALA A 274 -12.04 -8.14 8.84
C ALA A 274 -12.08 -8.51 7.33
N SER A 275 -12.73 -7.68 6.51
CA SER A 275 -12.79 -7.89 5.07
C SER A 275 -11.44 -7.77 4.35
N ILE A 276 -10.44 -7.13 4.96
CA ILE A 276 -9.09 -7.00 4.40
C ILE A 276 -8.45 -8.39 4.17
N MET A 277 -8.78 -9.38 4.99
CA MET A 277 -8.33 -10.76 4.78
C MET A 277 -8.88 -11.38 3.51
N LEU A 278 -10.02 -10.92 2.99
CA LEU A 278 -10.53 -11.36 1.68
C LEU A 278 -9.61 -10.94 0.54
N THR A 279 -8.89 -9.82 0.67
CA THR A 279 -7.88 -9.42 -0.31
C THR A 279 -6.78 -10.48 -0.44
N VAL A 280 -6.34 -11.06 0.68
CA VAL A 280 -5.34 -12.14 0.68
C VAL A 280 -5.90 -13.42 0.06
N VAL A 281 -7.09 -13.84 0.50
CA VAL A 281 -7.75 -15.05 -0.02
C VAL A 281 -8.03 -14.91 -1.51
N ALA A 282 -8.59 -13.79 -1.93
CA ALA A 282 -8.86 -13.50 -3.34
C ALA A 282 -7.57 -13.44 -4.17
N GLY A 283 -6.50 -12.86 -3.60
CA GLY A 283 -5.19 -12.82 -4.24
C GLY A 283 -4.61 -14.20 -4.49
N LEU A 284 -4.67 -15.10 -3.51
CA LEU A 284 -4.23 -16.49 -3.65
C LEU A 284 -5.07 -17.22 -4.71
N LEU A 285 -6.40 -17.07 -4.66
CA LEU A 285 -7.31 -17.67 -5.65
C LEU A 285 -7.06 -17.10 -7.05
N GLY A 286 -6.95 -15.79 -7.18
CA GLY A 286 -6.71 -15.11 -8.46
C GLY A 286 -5.38 -15.51 -9.09
N GLY A 287 -4.30 -15.54 -8.30
CA GLY A 287 -2.99 -16.03 -8.77
C GLY A 287 -3.06 -17.46 -9.27
N PHE A 288 -3.59 -18.38 -8.45
CA PHE A 288 -3.73 -19.79 -8.83
C PHE A 288 -4.61 -19.99 -10.08
N LEU A 289 -5.78 -19.34 -10.14
CA LEU A 289 -6.69 -19.48 -11.27
C LEU A 289 -6.11 -18.88 -12.56
N SER A 290 -5.48 -17.70 -12.48
CA SER A 290 -4.89 -17.03 -13.63
C SER A 290 -3.74 -17.84 -14.24
N ASP A 291 -2.92 -18.48 -13.39
CA ASP A 291 -1.82 -19.34 -13.83
C ASP A 291 -2.36 -20.65 -14.46
N LYS A 292 -3.38 -21.25 -13.84
CA LYS A 292 -4.02 -22.47 -14.36
C LYS A 292 -4.70 -22.23 -15.71
N LEU A 293 -5.38 -21.10 -15.86
CA LEU A 293 -6.09 -20.76 -17.10
C LEU A 293 -5.19 -20.11 -18.15
N LYS A 294 -3.94 -19.75 -17.78
CA LYS A 294 -2.98 -18.99 -18.60
C LYS A 294 -3.59 -17.70 -19.19
N ARG A 295 -4.54 -17.11 -18.49
CA ARG A 295 -5.26 -15.88 -18.87
C ARG A 295 -5.28 -14.92 -17.71
N GLN A 296 -4.86 -13.69 -17.94
CA GLN A 296 -4.78 -12.63 -16.90
C GLN A 296 -5.81 -11.53 -17.11
N LYS A 297 -6.07 -11.14 -18.35
CA LYS A 297 -7.03 -10.08 -18.68
C LYS A 297 -8.40 -10.27 -18.04
N PRO A 298 -9.08 -11.46 -18.13
CA PRO A 298 -10.42 -11.61 -17.57
C PRO A 298 -10.49 -11.35 -16.08
N PHE A 299 -9.42 -11.68 -15.34
CA PHE A 299 -9.35 -11.44 -13.89
C PHE A 299 -9.20 -9.95 -13.58
N VAL A 300 -8.34 -9.24 -14.31
CA VAL A 300 -8.15 -7.79 -14.15
C VAL A 300 -9.43 -7.04 -14.54
N MET A 301 -10.05 -7.42 -15.65
CA MET A 301 -11.32 -6.83 -16.12
C MET A 301 -12.46 -7.11 -15.13
N GLY A 302 -12.60 -8.35 -14.67
CA GLY A 302 -13.61 -8.74 -13.69
C GLY A 302 -13.44 -8.00 -12.35
N ALA A 303 -12.20 -7.88 -11.88
CA ALA A 303 -11.88 -7.12 -10.67
C ALA A 303 -12.24 -5.63 -10.80
N ALA A 304 -11.88 -5.00 -11.93
CA ALA A 304 -12.23 -3.61 -12.20
C ALA A 304 -13.76 -3.40 -12.26
N LEU A 305 -14.49 -4.31 -12.89
CA LEU A 305 -15.94 -4.27 -12.93
C LEU A 305 -16.57 -4.40 -11.54
N VAL A 306 -16.14 -5.39 -10.76
CA VAL A 306 -16.62 -5.62 -9.39
C VAL A 306 -16.37 -4.40 -8.51
N THR A 307 -15.15 -3.86 -8.50
CA THR A 307 -14.82 -2.66 -7.71
C THR A 307 -15.62 -1.44 -8.16
N GLY A 308 -15.82 -1.25 -9.48
CA GLY A 308 -16.64 -0.17 -10.03
C GLY A 308 -18.11 -0.26 -9.60
N VAL A 309 -18.70 -1.46 -9.66
CA VAL A 309 -20.08 -1.70 -9.20
C VAL A 309 -20.21 -1.43 -7.70
N CYS A 310 -19.26 -1.85 -6.88
CA CYS A 310 -19.28 -1.55 -5.45
C CYS A 310 -19.26 -0.04 -5.17
N LEU A 311 -18.49 0.75 -5.92
CA LEU A 311 -18.49 2.21 -5.79
C LEU A 311 -19.81 2.85 -6.18
N VAL A 312 -20.51 2.32 -7.20
CA VAL A 312 -21.88 2.74 -7.53
C VAL A 312 -22.84 2.41 -6.38
N VAL A 313 -22.69 1.23 -5.77
CA VAL A 313 -23.49 0.85 -4.59
C VAL A 313 -23.22 1.82 -3.44
N PHE A 314 -21.97 2.22 -3.19
CA PHE A 314 -21.65 3.22 -2.16
C PHE A 314 -22.26 4.57 -2.46
N ALA A 315 -22.21 5.02 -3.73
CA ALA A 315 -22.78 6.29 -4.18
C ALA A 315 -24.25 6.45 -3.81
N PHE A 316 -25.05 5.38 -3.97
CA PHE A 316 -26.51 5.40 -3.75
C PHE A 316 -26.95 4.68 -2.47
N SER A 317 -26.02 4.32 -1.59
CA SER A 317 -26.38 3.60 -0.37
C SER A 317 -27.06 4.49 0.66
N GLY A 318 -28.26 4.10 1.07
CA GLY A 318 -29.00 4.70 2.19
C GLY A 318 -28.80 3.94 3.52
N ASN A 319 -28.01 2.85 3.54
CA ASN A 319 -27.79 2.02 4.72
C ASN A 319 -26.31 1.65 4.84
N VAL A 320 -25.75 1.86 6.01
CA VAL A 320 -24.35 1.58 6.31
C VAL A 320 -23.98 0.09 6.09
N TRP A 321 -24.86 -0.84 6.40
CA TRP A 321 -24.61 -2.27 6.21
C TRP A 321 -24.50 -2.68 4.74
N THR A 322 -25.16 -1.94 3.83
CA THR A 322 -24.97 -2.11 2.38
C THR A 322 -23.53 -1.70 1.99
N VAL A 323 -23.01 -0.63 2.57
CA VAL A 323 -21.62 -0.20 2.34
C VAL A 323 -20.64 -1.24 2.90
N VAL A 324 -20.89 -1.74 4.12
CA VAL A 324 -20.06 -2.80 4.73
C VAL A 324 -20.04 -4.04 3.85
N ALA A 325 -21.20 -4.53 3.40
CA ALA A 325 -21.27 -5.69 2.50
C ALA A 325 -20.53 -5.44 1.17
N GLY A 326 -20.76 -4.27 0.58
CA GLY A 326 -20.03 -3.85 -0.63
C GLY A 326 -18.52 -3.76 -0.43
N TYR A 327 -18.06 -3.36 0.76
CA TYR A 327 -16.63 -3.31 1.09
C TYR A 327 -16.00 -4.72 1.12
N PHE A 328 -16.71 -5.74 1.58
CA PHE A 328 -16.27 -7.14 1.47
C PHE A 328 -16.08 -7.56 0.01
N VAL A 329 -17.07 -7.24 -0.85
CA VAL A 329 -17.00 -7.55 -2.28
C VAL A 329 -15.91 -6.75 -2.97
N PHE A 330 -15.73 -5.48 -2.61
CA PHE A 330 -14.66 -4.63 -3.11
C PHE A 330 -13.27 -5.22 -2.80
N ASN A 331 -13.02 -5.59 -1.53
CA ASN A 331 -11.74 -6.18 -1.13
C ASN A 331 -11.47 -7.52 -1.82
N PHE A 332 -12.49 -8.33 -2.07
CA PHE A 332 -12.36 -9.54 -2.86
C PHE A 332 -11.94 -9.22 -4.32
N GLY A 333 -12.63 -8.28 -4.98
CA GLY A 333 -12.29 -7.83 -6.34
C GLY A 333 -10.87 -7.24 -6.41
N PHE A 334 -10.53 -6.36 -5.48
CA PHE A 334 -9.20 -5.74 -5.43
C PHE A 334 -8.09 -6.77 -5.15
N GLY A 335 -8.36 -7.78 -4.33
CA GLY A 335 -7.42 -8.89 -4.09
C GLY A 335 -7.14 -9.69 -5.34
N LEU A 336 -8.16 -10.04 -6.13
CA LEU A 336 -8.00 -10.70 -7.42
C LEU A 336 -7.12 -9.87 -8.36
N TYR A 337 -7.37 -8.56 -8.43
CA TYR A 337 -6.55 -7.64 -9.23
C TYR A 337 -5.08 -7.66 -8.78
N SER A 338 -4.83 -7.43 -7.50
CA SER A 338 -3.48 -7.23 -6.93
C SER A 338 -2.53 -8.40 -7.22
N ALA A 339 -3.02 -9.64 -7.15
CA ALA A 339 -2.21 -10.82 -7.42
C ALA A 339 -1.87 -10.95 -8.91
N VAL A 340 -2.86 -10.71 -9.77
CA VAL A 340 -2.70 -10.84 -11.23
C VAL A 340 -1.89 -9.67 -11.80
N ASP A 341 -2.03 -8.46 -11.26
CA ASP A 341 -1.26 -7.27 -11.65
C ASP A 341 0.25 -7.50 -11.52
N ASN A 342 0.70 -8.04 -10.40
CA ASN A 342 2.12 -8.35 -10.20
C ASN A 342 2.66 -9.37 -11.23
N ALA A 343 1.86 -10.37 -11.57
CA ALA A 343 2.22 -11.35 -12.60
C ALA A 343 2.25 -10.72 -14.00
N LEU A 344 1.27 -9.87 -14.32
CA LEU A 344 1.17 -9.14 -15.58
C LEU A 344 2.36 -8.20 -15.76
N VAL A 345 2.66 -7.36 -14.74
CA VAL A 345 3.77 -6.40 -14.77
C VAL A 345 5.09 -7.12 -15.04
N ASN A 346 5.39 -8.22 -14.33
CA ASN A 346 6.63 -8.96 -14.52
C ASN A 346 6.82 -9.53 -15.94
N ARG A 347 5.73 -9.77 -16.67
CA ARG A 347 5.77 -10.32 -18.04
C ARG A 347 5.94 -9.26 -19.12
N ILE A 348 5.44 -8.04 -18.88
CA ILE A 348 5.48 -6.94 -19.86
C ILE A 348 6.64 -5.97 -19.62
N LEU A 349 7.54 -6.28 -18.70
CA LEU A 349 8.72 -5.44 -18.42
C LEU A 349 9.53 -5.21 -19.70
N PRO A 350 9.85 -3.95 -20.06
CA PRO A 350 10.58 -3.60 -21.27
C PRO A 350 11.98 -4.21 -21.35
N SER A 351 12.66 -4.38 -20.23
CA SER A 351 14.00 -4.93 -20.13
C SER A 351 14.23 -5.61 -18.79
N ARG A 352 14.79 -6.82 -18.80
CA ARG A 352 15.21 -7.51 -17.58
C ARG A 352 16.37 -6.80 -16.88
N GLU A 353 17.22 -6.09 -17.63
CA GLU A 353 18.36 -5.33 -17.08
C GLU A 353 17.92 -4.10 -16.28
N ASN A 354 16.79 -3.47 -16.67
CA ASN A 354 16.23 -2.29 -16.02
C ASN A 354 14.96 -2.61 -15.20
N ALA A 355 14.71 -3.89 -14.94
CA ALA A 355 13.49 -4.36 -14.26
C ALA A 355 13.22 -3.61 -12.93
N GLY A 356 14.25 -3.34 -12.14
CA GLY A 356 14.12 -2.62 -10.87
C GLY A 356 13.56 -1.20 -11.05
N LYS A 357 14.03 -0.46 -12.06
CA LYS A 357 13.53 0.89 -12.37
C LYS A 357 12.07 0.84 -12.82
N ASP A 358 11.75 -0.07 -13.73
CA ASP A 358 10.41 -0.16 -14.33
C ASP A 358 9.37 -0.62 -13.29
N ILE A 359 9.73 -1.54 -12.39
CA ILE A 359 8.91 -1.93 -11.24
C ILE A 359 8.76 -0.75 -10.25
N ALA A 360 9.82 0.02 -10.02
CA ALA A 360 9.73 1.21 -9.15
C ALA A 360 8.74 2.25 -9.68
N ILE A 361 8.72 2.50 -11.00
CA ILE A 361 7.73 3.38 -11.64
C ILE A 361 6.30 2.86 -11.38
N MET A 362 6.08 1.55 -11.55
CA MET A 362 4.79 0.91 -11.27
C MET A 362 4.39 1.05 -9.78
N ASN A 363 5.33 0.99 -8.85
CA ASN A 363 5.05 1.13 -7.41
C ASN A 363 4.79 2.58 -7.00
N ILE A 364 5.49 3.55 -7.62
CA ILE A 364 5.23 4.98 -7.41
C ILE A 364 3.79 5.33 -7.79
N THR A 365 3.23 4.68 -8.81
CA THR A 365 1.84 4.90 -9.26
C THR A 365 0.83 4.72 -8.13
N THR A 366 1.05 3.77 -7.22
CA THR A 366 0.16 3.55 -6.05
C THR A 366 0.10 4.78 -5.14
N ASN A 367 1.26 5.35 -4.78
CA ASN A 367 1.34 6.52 -3.91
C ASN A 367 0.81 7.78 -4.61
N VAL A 368 1.08 7.90 -5.92
CA VAL A 368 0.55 9.01 -6.74
C VAL A 368 -0.97 8.94 -6.82
N SER A 369 -1.55 7.75 -7.02
CA SER A 369 -3.01 7.57 -7.00
C SER A 369 -3.60 7.99 -5.65
N SER A 370 -3.00 7.57 -4.54
CA SER A 370 -3.47 7.94 -3.19
C SER A 370 -3.39 9.44 -2.96
N SER A 371 -2.27 10.07 -3.32
CA SER A 371 -2.11 11.52 -3.21
C SER A 371 -3.13 12.28 -4.07
N LEU A 372 -3.31 11.86 -5.33
CA LEU A 372 -4.23 12.51 -6.25
C LEU A 372 -5.68 12.46 -5.75
N VAL A 373 -6.14 11.28 -5.33
CA VAL A 373 -7.52 11.11 -4.84
C VAL A 373 -7.75 11.95 -3.58
N THR A 374 -6.83 11.91 -2.62
CA THR A 374 -7.01 12.64 -1.36
C THR A 374 -6.99 14.17 -1.54
N PHE A 375 -6.18 14.70 -2.49
CA PHE A 375 -6.23 16.13 -2.83
C PHE A 375 -7.49 16.52 -3.60
N VAL A 376 -7.99 15.66 -4.48
CA VAL A 376 -9.16 15.95 -5.33
C VAL A 376 -10.48 15.65 -4.63
N ALA A 377 -10.51 14.76 -3.63
CA ALA A 377 -11.71 14.33 -2.94
C ALA A 377 -12.53 15.50 -2.35
N PRO A 378 -11.96 16.46 -1.61
CA PRO A 378 -12.74 17.58 -1.06
C PRO A 378 -13.41 18.43 -2.17
N MET A 379 -12.69 18.64 -3.28
CA MET A 379 -13.24 19.38 -4.44
C MET A 379 -14.39 18.63 -5.07
N LEU A 380 -14.28 17.30 -5.29
CA LEU A 380 -15.35 16.49 -5.85
C LEU A 380 -16.56 16.40 -4.92
N ILE A 381 -16.33 16.28 -3.61
CA ILE A 381 -17.40 16.24 -2.61
C ILE A 381 -18.11 17.59 -2.56
N GLY A 382 -17.38 18.71 -2.53
CA GLY A 382 -17.96 20.05 -2.57
C GLY A 382 -18.76 20.31 -3.85
N LEU A 383 -18.24 19.87 -5.01
CA LEU A 383 -18.95 19.96 -6.29
C LEU A 383 -20.21 19.07 -6.30
N GLY A 384 -20.12 17.86 -5.74
CA GLY A 384 -21.25 16.95 -5.62
C GLY A 384 -22.37 17.54 -4.77
N ASN A 385 -22.03 18.12 -3.62
CA ASN A 385 -22.99 18.84 -2.76
C ASN A 385 -23.69 19.97 -3.55
N ALA A 386 -22.93 20.79 -4.29
CA ALA A 386 -23.48 21.90 -5.04
C ALA A 386 -24.37 21.48 -6.23
N LEU A 387 -24.05 20.35 -6.89
CA LEU A 387 -24.78 19.90 -8.09
C LEU A 387 -25.96 18.97 -7.76
N MET A 388 -25.81 18.10 -6.76
CA MET A 388 -26.79 17.06 -6.44
C MET A 388 -27.66 17.43 -5.24
N GLY A 389 -27.23 18.40 -4.42
CA GLY A 389 -27.94 18.82 -3.21
C GLY A 389 -27.93 17.74 -2.11
N ASP A 390 -26.95 16.84 -2.17
CA ASP A 390 -26.70 15.79 -1.17
C ASP A 390 -25.39 16.07 -0.40
N ASP A 391 -24.84 15.07 0.29
CA ASP A 391 -23.57 15.18 1.04
C ASP A 391 -22.31 15.24 0.14
N GLY A 392 -22.47 15.17 -1.18
CA GLY A 392 -21.41 15.21 -2.18
C GLY A 392 -20.67 13.89 -2.44
N TYR A 393 -20.82 12.89 -1.59
CA TYR A 393 -20.16 11.60 -1.77
C TYR A 393 -20.70 10.79 -2.94
N THR A 394 -21.94 11.06 -3.37
CA THR A 394 -22.53 10.43 -4.57
C THR A 394 -21.68 10.72 -5.80
N LEU A 395 -21.36 11.97 -6.08
CA LEU A 395 -20.49 12.36 -7.20
C LEU A 395 -19.09 11.78 -7.05
N PHE A 396 -18.52 11.84 -5.85
CA PHE A 396 -17.19 11.32 -5.55
C PHE A 396 -17.07 9.83 -5.92
N PHE A 397 -17.95 8.98 -5.42
CA PHE A 397 -17.93 7.54 -5.74
C PHE A 397 -18.27 7.24 -7.19
N LEU A 398 -19.14 8.02 -7.85
CA LEU A 398 -19.39 7.85 -9.28
C LEU A 398 -18.15 8.16 -10.13
N VAL A 399 -17.40 9.21 -9.82
CA VAL A 399 -16.14 9.53 -10.50
C VAL A 399 -15.12 8.41 -10.30
N LEU A 400 -15.01 7.86 -9.10
CA LEU A 400 -14.13 6.70 -8.84
C LEU A 400 -14.62 5.44 -9.58
N SER A 401 -15.93 5.24 -9.72
CA SER A 401 -16.48 4.14 -10.53
C SER A 401 -16.11 4.31 -12.01
N LEU A 402 -16.13 5.53 -12.55
CA LEU A 402 -15.61 5.80 -13.90
C LEU A 402 -14.13 5.47 -14.02
N CYS A 403 -13.31 5.73 -12.99
CA CYS A 403 -11.91 5.28 -12.98
C CYS A 403 -11.80 3.75 -13.08
N ALA A 404 -12.68 2.98 -12.41
CA ALA A 404 -12.71 1.53 -12.56
C ALA A 404 -13.05 1.12 -14.01
N ILE A 405 -13.98 1.81 -14.68
CA ILE A 405 -14.29 1.58 -16.09
C ILE A 405 -13.09 1.90 -16.98
N PHE A 406 -12.37 2.99 -16.72
CA PHE A 406 -11.13 3.30 -17.46
C PHE A 406 -10.05 2.24 -17.22
N SER A 407 -9.92 1.69 -16.01
CA SER A 407 -9.04 0.56 -15.74
C SER A 407 -9.44 -0.68 -16.57
N PHE A 408 -10.74 -1.01 -16.62
CA PHE A 408 -11.28 -2.08 -17.43
C PHE A 408 -10.93 -1.91 -18.93
N LEU A 409 -11.12 -0.71 -19.47
CA LEU A 409 -10.83 -0.42 -20.88
C LEU A 409 -9.32 -0.43 -21.18
N ALA A 410 -8.49 0.04 -20.25
CA ALA A 410 -7.04 0.12 -20.41
C ALA A 410 -6.37 -1.28 -20.47
N VAL A 411 -7.04 -2.33 -19.99
CA VAL A 411 -6.53 -3.71 -20.09
C VAL A 411 -6.70 -4.28 -21.49
N ILE A 412 -7.70 -3.82 -22.27
CA ILE A 412 -8.04 -4.41 -23.57
C ILE A 412 -6.87 -4.46 -24.56
N PRO A 413 -6.05 -3.39 -24.70
CA PRO A 413 -4.92 -3.35 -25.61
C PRO A 413 -3.70 -4.20 -25.18
N ILE A 414 -3.67 -4.70 -23.93
CA ILE A 414 -2.53 -5.50 -23.45
C ILE A 414 -2.61 -6.90 -24.05
N PRO A 415 -1.55 -7.46 -24.68
CA PRO A 415 -1.57 -8.80 -25.24
C PRO A 415 -1.72 -9.88 -24.15
N GLU A 416 -2.45 -10.95 -24.43
CA GLU A 416 -2.51 -12.13 -23.55
C GLU A 416 -1.28 -13.02 -23.71
N VAL A 417 -0.93 -13.76 -22.66
CA VAL A 417 0.25 -14.62 -22.61
C VAL A 417 0.29 -15.65 -23.75
N GLY A 418 -0.85 -16.23 -24.09
CA GLY A 418 -0.95 -17.21 -25.17
C GLY A 418 -0.85 -16.60 -26.59
N GLU A 419 -1.06 -15.30 -26.73
CA GLU A 419 -0.89 -14.58 -28.00
C GLU A 419 0.57 -14.23 -28.25
N GLN A 420 1.30 -13.84 -27.21
CA GLN A 420 2.74 -13.57 -27.32
C GLN A 420 3.55 -14.82 -27.68
N GLU A 421 3.27 -15.96 -27.04
CA GLU A 421 3.92 -17.22 -27.40
C GLU A 421 3.61 -17.63 -28.85
N ARG A 422 2.39 -17.39 -29.35
CA ARG A 422 2.01 -17.65 -30.74
C ARG A 422 2.67 -16.68 -31.72
N GLU A 423 2.77 -15.40 -31.39
CA GLU A 423 3.48 -14.43 -32.24
C GLU A 423 4.99 -14.67 -32.28
N GLU A 424 5.62 -15.08 -31.17
CA GLU A 424 7.04 -15.47 -31.17
C GLU A 424 7.29 -16.71 -31.97
N VAL A 425 6.44 -17.74 -31.88
CA VAL A 425 6.50 -18.95 -32.70
C VAL A 425 6.27 -18.64 -34.19
N HIS A 426 5.32 -17.72 -34.49
CA HIS A 426 5.04 -17.35 -35.89
C HIS A 426 6.20 -16.53 -36.49
N LYS A 427 6.76 -15.56 -35.72
CA LYS A 427 7.96 -14.81 -36.14
C LYS A 427 9.20 -15.70 -36.27
N ALA A 428 9.37 -16.70 -35.40
CA ALA A 428 10.45 -17.67 -35.52
C ALA A 428 10.28 -18.58 -36.75
N ALA A 429 9.04 -18.93 -37.08
CA ALA A 429 8.74 -19.71 -38.30
C ALA A 429 8.93 -18.87 -39.58
N GLU A 430 8.61 -17.57 -39.58
CA GLU A 430 8.86 -16.68 -40.73
C GLU A 430 10.35 -16.38 -40.98
N VAL A 431 11.20 -16.51 -39.96
CA VAL A 431 12.65 -16.32 -40.10
C VAL A 431 13.35 -17.60 -40.64
N VAL A 432 12.68 -18.75 -40.60
CA VAL A 432 13.20 -20.05 -41.05
C VAL A 432 12.75 -20.38 -42.49
N LEU A 433 11.76 -19.67 -43.00
CA LEU A 433 11.31 -19.70 -44.41
C LEU A 433 11.99 -18.59 -45.21
#